data_1de19083d69f6f5ba6ee76c0862a28cb
#
_entry.id   1de19083d69f6f5ba6ee76c0862a28cb
#
_cell.length_a   1.000
_cell.length_b   1.000
_cell.length_c   1.000
_cell.angle_alpha   90.00
_cell.angle_beta   90.00
_cell.angle_gamma   90.00
#
_symmetry.space_group_name_H-M   'P 1'
#
loop_
_entity.id
_entity.type
_entity.pdbx_description
1 polymer ?
#
loop_
_entity_poly.entity_id
_entity_poly.type
_entity_poly.pdbx_seq_one_letter_code
_entity_poly.pdbx_strand_id
1 'polypeptide(L)'
;MIYLNNAATSYPKPSCVKEAVQACLEDVPASQFRGGMQIGKKDIEEACRERLGRLLGISEYSRIYFTSGATEALNTVLGGLLLDGDILVTQTEHNSVLRPVRNLLSAQKLEMKVIPCEKDGRITLAALESSVTSRTRAIVVNHCSNVTGCIQDMDMVGRFAEKHGLIFIADVSQSAGCIPIDAEKWGADALVFTGHKSLMGIQGTGGFYIRPGLRLIPLKFGGTGTDSAKLVYENDDYEYEPGTHNLPGITALYAGVGFILETGVETI
;
A
#
# COMPACT_ATOMS: atom_id res chain seq x y z
N MET A 1 -18.44 -12.95 22.33
CA MET A 1 -16.97 -12.65 22.42
C MET A 1 -16.79 -11.18 22.08
N ILE A 2 -16.08 -10.42 22.89
CA ILE A 2 -15.68 -9.05 22.55
C ILE A 2 -14.25 -9.11 21.99
N TYR A 3 -14.05 -8.64 20.75
CA TYR A 3 -12.75 -8.63 20.09
C TYR A 3 -12.24 -7.19 20.00
N LEU A 4 -11.07 -6.92 20.61
CA LEU A 4 -10.49 -5.58 20.71
C LEU A 4 -9.11 -5.47 20.01
N ASN A 5 -8.75 -6.42 19.14
CA ASN A 5 -7.44 -6.47 18.51
C ASN A 5 -7.51 -6.25 16.98
N ASN A 6 -8.38 -5.33 16.52
CA ASN A 6 -8.53 -5.02 15.10
C ASN A 6 -7.26 -4.41 14.47
N ALA A 7 -6.38 -3.80 15.28
CA ALA A 7 -5.09 -3.32 14.80
C ALA A 7 -4.18 -4.45 14.29
N ALA A 8 -4.34 -5.68 14.80
CA ALA A 8 -3.65 -6.87 14.29
C ALA A 8 -4.32 -7.41 13.03
N THR A 9 -5.62 -7.65 13.07
CA THR A 9 -6.47 -8.07 11.94
C THR A 9 -7.93 -7.82 12.29
N SER A 10 -8.77 -7.48 11.33
CA SER A 10 -10.21 -7.26 11.62
C SER A 10 -10.96 -8.56 11.87
N TYR A 11 -11.88 -8.53 12.86
CA TYR A 11 -12.78 -9.64 13.18
C TYR A 11 -14.07 -9.10 13.85
N PRO A 12 -15.26 -9.62 13.48
CA PRO A 12 -15.50 -10.60 12.41
C PRO A 12 -15.37 -9.99 11.02
N LYS A 13 -15.12 -10.81 10.01
CA LYS A 13 -15.22 -10.38 8.61
C LYS A 13 -16.70 -10.26 8.21
N PRO A 14 -17.08 -9.27 7.37
CA PRO A 14 -18.41 -9.19 6.79
C PRO A 14 -18.83 -10.50 6.10
N SER A 15 -20.13 -10.82 6.09
CA SER A 15 -20.65 -12.03 5.45
C SER A 15 -20.30 -12.08 3.96
N CYS A 16 -20.44 -10.95 3.26
CA CYS A 16 -20.11 -10.83 1.84
C CYS A 16 -18.65 -11.22 1.51
N VAL A 17 -17.71 -11.00 2.44
CA VAL A 17 -16.29 -11.42 2.27
C VAL A 17 -16.18 -12.94 2.30
N LYS A 18 -16.87 -13.60 3.23
CA LYS A 18 -16.85 -15.08 3.36
C LYS A 18 -17.50 -15.73 2.15
N GLU A 19 -18.67 -15.22 1.75
CA GLU A 19 -19.42 -15.68 0.58
C GLU A 19 -18.62 -15.51 -0.71
N ALA A 20 -17.95 -14.38 -0.88
CA ALA A 20 -17.12 -14.12 -2.05
C ALA A 20 -15.92 -15.08 -2.16
N VAL A 21 -15.25 -15.38 -1.04
CA VAL A 21 -14.15 -16.37 -1.01
C VAL A 21 -14.66 -17.76 -1.34
N GLN A 22 -15.79 -18.17 -0.74
CA GLN A 22 -16.39 -19.48 -1.01
C GLN A 22 -16.75 -19.62 -2.48
N ALA A 23 -17.44 -18.64 -3.06
CA ALA A 23 -17.79 -18.64 -4.47
C ALA A 23 -16.56 -18.69 -5.39
N CYS A 24 -15.48 -17.95 -5.03
CA CYS A 24 -14.24 -17.99 -5.78
C CYS A 24 -13.58 -19.37 -5.81
N LEU A 25 -13.68 -20.15 -4.73
CA LEU A 25 -13.13 -21.50 -4.64
C LEU A 25 -13.98 -22.56 -5.36
N GLU A 26 -15.28 -22.30 -5.51
CA GLU A 26 -16.22 -23.17 -6.23
C GLU A 26 -16.24 -22.91 -7.73
N ASP A 27 -15.77 -21.74 -8.17
CA ASP A 27 -15.70 -21.35 -9.58
C ASP A 27 -14.45 -21.90 -10.28
N VAL A 28 -14.52 -22.02 -11.61
CA VAL A 28 -13.35 -22.31 -12.43
C VAL A 28 -12.38 -21.14 -12.35
N PRO A 29 -11.10 -21.37 -11.99
CA PRO A 29 -10.13 -20.28 -11.91
C PRO A 29 -9.98 -19.58 -13.27
N ALA A 30 -10.49 -18.35 -13.37
CA ALA A 30 -10.30 -17.51 -14.54
C ALA A 30 -9.02 -16.67 -14.30
N SER A 31 -7.94 -17.02 -14.97
CA SER A 31 -6.77 -16.15 -15.06
C SER A 31 -6.84 -15.43 -16.41
N GLN A 32 -6.82 -14.10 -16.40
CA GLN A 32 -6.82 -13.27 -17.61
C GLN A 32 -5.72 -13.68 -18.60
N PHE A 33 -4.57 -14.10 -18.10
CA PHE A 33 -3.35 -14.29 -18.86
C PHE A 33 -3.04 -15.76 -19.21
N ARG A 34 -3.77 -16.72 -18.66
CA ARG A 34 -3.52 -18.14 -18.90
C ARG A 34 -4.77 -18.84 -19.42
N GLY A 35 -4.83 -19.07 -20.74
CA GLY A 35 -5.77 -20.02 -21.32
C GLY A 35 -6.91 -19.46 -22.16
N GLY A 36 -6.98 -18.20 -22.48
CA GLY A 36 -7.84 -17.67 -23.55
C GLY A 36 -9.35 -17.78 -23.35
N MET A 37 -9.85 -18.25 -22.21
CA MET A 37 -11.28 -18.31 -21.92
C MET A 37 -11.70 -17.17 -20.98
N GLN A 38 -12.02 -16.04 -21.58
CA GLN A 38 -12.88 -15.04 -20.91
C GLN A 38 -14.32 -15.55 -20.94
N ILE A 39 -14.78 -16.16 -19.89
CA ILE A 39 -16.20 -16.44 -19.71
C ILE A 39 -16.84 -15.20 -19.08
N GLY A 40 -17.11 -14.15 -19.90
CA GLY A 40 -18.07 -13.08 -19.61
C GLY A 40 -18.08 -12.40 -18.22
N LYS A 41 -17.11 -12.70 -17.34
CA LYS A 41 -17.00 -12.09 -16.00
C LYS A 41 -16.00 -10.93 -16.05
N LYS A 42 -16.36 -9.81 -15.43
CA LYS A 42 -15.45 -8.68 -15.21
C LYS A 42 -14.22 -9.20 -14.45
N ASP A 43 -13.04 -8.76 -14.88
CA ASP A 43 -11.80 -9.08 -14.21
C ASP A 43 -11.86 -8.60 -12.76
N ILE A 44 -11.76 -9.53 -11.83
CA ILE A 44 -11.87 -9.24 -10.39
C ILE A 44 -10.71 -8.38 -9.88
N GLU A 45 -9.53 -8.54 -10.48
CA GLU A 45 -8.34 -7.79 -10.11
C GLU A 45 -8.51 -6.32 -10.51
N GLU A 46 -8.92 -6.08 -11.76
CA GLU A 46 -9.20 -4.73 -12.25
C GLU A 46 -10.36 -4.08 -11.48
N ALA A 47 -11.43 -4.83 -11.21
CA ALA A 47 -12.54 -4.34 -10.40
C ALA A 47 -12.13 -4.03 -8.96
N CYS A 48 -11.17 -4.77 -8.40
CA CYS A 48 -10.62 -4.51 -7.07
C CYS A 48 -9.77 -3.23 -7.06
N ARG A 49 -8.91 -3.02 -8.07
CA ARG A 49 -8.13 -1.78 -8.24
C ARG A 49 -9.04 -0.56 -8.35
N GLU A 50 -10.10 -0.65 -9.15
CA GLU A 50 -11.09 0.43 -9.30
C GLU A 50 -11.74 0.80 -7.96
N ARG A 51 -12.18 -0.20 -7.16
CA ARG A 51 -12.74 0.04 -5.82
C ARG A 51 -11.74 0.64 -4.85
N LEU A 52 -10.51 0.12 -4.86
CA LEU A 52 -9.42 0.67 -4.06
C LEU A 52 -9.11 2.12 -4.46
N GLY A 53 -9.04 2.41 -5.76
CA GLY A 53 -8.85 3.76 -6.27
C GLY A 53 -9.90 4.73 -5.71
N ARG A 54 -11.18 4.37 -5.77
CA ARG A 54 -12.28 5.17 -5.21
C ARG A 54 -12.17 5.37 -3.70
N LEU A 55 -11.74 4.34 -2.96
CA LEU A 55 -11.61 4.41 -1.50
C LEU A 55 -10.41 5.22 -1.05
N LEU A 56 -9.33 5.20 -1.82
CA LEU A 56 -8.03 5.77 -1.45
C LEU A 56 -7.74 7.13 -2.11
N GLY A 57 -8.67 7.65 -2.93
CA GLY A 57 -8.49 8.91 -3.67
C GLY A 57 -7.39 8.78 -4.73
N ILE A 58 -7.46 7.74 -5.55
CA ILE A 58 -6.51 7.44 -6.63
C ILE A 58 -7.28 7.33 -7.94
N SER A 59 -7.02 8.24 -8.89
CA SER A 59 -7.66 8.24 -10.21
C SER A 59 -7.03 7.18 -11.15
N GLU A 60 -5.70 7.08 -11.14
CA GLU A 60 -4.93 6.11 -11.93
C GLU A 60 -4.83 4.77 -11.20
N TYR A 61 -5.98 4.11 -10.98
CA TYR A 61 -6.07 2.87 -10.20
C TYR A 61 -5.34 1.68 -10.86
N SER A 62 -5.04 1.72 -12.16
CA SER A 62 -4.19 0.73 -12.84
C SER A 62 -2.77 0.66 -12.24
N ARG A 63 -2.35 1.71 -11.55
CA ARG A 63 -1.06 1.78 -10.85
C ARG A 63 -1.12 1.30 -9.39
N ILE A 64 -2.18 0.61 -9.03
CA ILE A 64 -2.28 -0.14 -7.78
C ILE A 64 -1.81 -1.57 -8.04
N TYR A 65 -0.84 -2.04 -7.27
CA TYR A 65 -0.21 -3.36 -7.40
C TYR A 65 -0.49 -4.19 -6.15
N PHE A 66 -0.85 -5.47 -6.35
CA PHE A 66 -1.13 -6.38 -5.25
C PHE A 66 0.14 -7.04 -4.70
N THR A 67 0.15 -7.27 -3.41
CA THR A 67 1.21 -7.99 -2.69
C THR A 67 0.59 -8.90 -1.62
N SER A 68 1.40 -9.72 -0.98
CA SER A 68 0.94 -10.55 0.15
C SER A 68 0.61 -9.76 1.42
N GLY A 69 0.89 -8.46 1.44
CA GLY A 69 0.62 -7.55 2.55
C GLY A 69 1.52 -6.32 2.53
N ALA A 70 1.28 -5.37 3.44
CA ALA A 70 2.04 -4.12 3.52
C ALA A 70 3.55 -4.32 3.71
N THR A 71 3.98 -5.39 4.38
CA THR A 71 5.41 -5.67 4.56
C THR A 71 6.11 -5.91 3.22
N GLU A 72 5.52 -6.70 2.33
CA GLU A 72 6.04 -6.91 0.99
C GLU A 72 5.97 -5.62 0.16
N ALA A 73 4.83 -4.92 0.22
CA ALA A 73 4.63 -3.65 -0.46
C ALA A 73 5.72 -2.61 -0.08
N LEU A 74 5.97 -2.43 1.22
CA LEU A 74 7.02 -1.52 1.71
C LEU A 74 8.43 -1.95 1.28
N ASN A 75 8.72 -3.25 1.28
CA ASN A 75 9.99 -3.75 0.76
C ASN A 75 10.13 -3.46 -0.75
N THR A 76 9.05 -3.65 -1.53
CA THR A 76 9.04 -3.37 -2.96
C THR A 76 9.24 -1.88 -3.23
N VAL A 77 8.48 -1.01 -2.56
CA VAL A 77 8.57 0.43 -2.75
C VAL A 77 9.95 0.94 -2.31
N LEU A 78 10.33 0.68 -1.08
CA LEU A 78 11.60 1.18 -0.51
C LEU A 78 12.83 0.58 -1.22
N GLY A 79 12.79 -0.73 -1.50
CA GLY A 79 13.89 -1.43 -2.18
C GLY A 79 14.01 -1.08 -3.65
N GLY A 80 12.89 -0.74 -4.29
CA GLY A 80 12.85 -0.38 -5.71
C GLY A 80 13.23 1.08 -5.98
N LEU A 81 13.22 1.95 -4.97
CA LEU A 81 13.64 3.34 -5.12
C LEU A 81 15.16 3.44 -5.22
N LEU A 82 15.64 4.03 -6.33
CA LEU A 82 17.05 4.39 -6.49
C LEU A 82 17.31 5.75 -5.84
N LEU A 83 17.58 5.73 -4.53
CA LEU A 83 17.85 6.95 -3.77
C LEU A 83 19.35 7.20 -3.66
N ASP A 84 19.75 8.44 -3.85
CA ASP A 84 21.11 8.94 -3.65
C ASP A 84 21.23 9.83 -2.40
N GLY A 85 20.39 9.61 -1.40
CA GLY A 85 20.32 10.43 -0.20
C GLY A 85 19.48 9.82 0.93
N ASP A 86 19.37 10.57 2.01
CA ASP A 86 18.81 10.11 3.28
C ASP A 86 17.29 10.00 3.23
N ILE A 87 16.74 9.14 4.09
CA ILE A 87 15.30 8.92 4.25
C ILE A 87 14.85 9.42 5.63
N LEU A 88 13.80 10.25 5.66
CA LEU A 88 13.09 10.61 6.90
C LEU A 88 12.03 9.54 7.21
N VAL A 89 11.94 9.17 8.46
CA VAL A 89 10.89 8.29 9.00
C VAL A 89 10.35 8.88 10.29
N THR A 90 9.10 8.61 10.64
CA THR A 90 8.58 9.06 11.94
C THR A 90 9.04 8.14 13.06
N GLN A 91 8.99 8.63 14.31
CA GLN A 91 9.29 7.84 15.49
C GLN A 91 8.26 6.71 15.71
N THR A 92 7.09 6.81 15.12
CA THR A 92 5.97 5.87 15.27
C THR A 92 5.85 4.86 14.11
N GLU A 93 6.87 4.77 13.24
CA GLU A 93 6.84 3.83 12.11
C GLU A 93 6.82 2.36 12.54
N HIS A 94 6.14 1.56 11.74
CA HIS A 94 6.14 0.10 11.91
C HIS A 94 7.48 -0.52 11.49
N ASN A 95 7.82 -1.68 12.07
CA ASN A 95 9.06 -2.41 11.71
C ASN A 95 9.17 -2.79 10.23
N SER A 96 8.06 -2.89 9.51
CA SER A 96 8.06 -3.10 8.04
C SER A 96 8.57 -1.89 7.25
N VAL A 97 8.70 -0.71 7.87
CA VAL A 97 9.40 0.47 7.36
C VAL A 97 10.83 0.49 7.87
N LEU A 98 11.01 0.45 9.20
CA LEU A 98 12.30 0.68 9.84
C LEU A 98 13.38 -0.35 9.44
N ARG A 99 12.99 -1.64 9.35
CA ARG A 99 13.93 -2.71 9.01
C ARG A 99 14.42 -2.66 7.57
N PRO A 100 13.53 -2.55 6.54
CA PRO A 100 13.97 -2.37 5.16
C PRO A 100 14.82 -1.13 4.97
N VAL A 101 14.39 0.03 5.49
CA VAL A 101 15.16 1.28 5.39
C VAL A 101 16.55 1.10 5.98
N ARG A 102 16.68 0.54 7.18
CA ARG A 102 17.98 0.31 7.81
C ARG A 102 18.88 -0.62 7.00
N ASN A 103 18.32 -1.71 6.44
CA ASN A 103 19.08 -2.66 5.65
C ASN A 103 19.55 -2.06 4.31
N LEU A 104 18.68 -1.34 3.62
CA LEU A 104 19.00 -0.67 2.35
C LEU A 104 20.07 0.40 2.54
N LEU A 105 19.93 1.23 3.56
CA LEU A 105 20.87 2.32 3.84
C LEU A 105 22.26 1.83 4.21
N SER A 106 22.36 0.71 4.96
CA SER A 106 23.66 0.15 5.31
C SER A 106 24.46 -0.31 4.09
N ALA A 107 23.79 -0.78 3.03
CA ALA A 107 24.43 -1.17 1.77
C ALA A 107 24.84 0.03 0.90
N GLN A 108 24.16 1.17 1.02
CA GLN A 108 24.31 2.34 0.14
C GLN A 108 24.97 3.55 0.81
N LYS A 109 25.40 3.45 2.08
CA LYS A 109 25.96 4.55 2.89
C LYS A 109 25.00 5.75 3.03
N LEU A 110 23.72 5.49 3.08
CA LEU A 110 22.66 6.46 3.31
C LEU A 110 22.26 6.46 4.80
N GLU A 111 21.59 7.51 5.26
CA GLU A 111 21.15 7.62 6.65
C GLU A 111 19.61 7.59 6.74
N MET A 112 19.15 6.89 7.77
CA MET A 112 17.77 7.00 8.24
C MET A 112 17.71 8.06 9.34
N LYS A 113 16.96 9.12 9.12
CA LYS A 113 16.73 10.16 10.13
C LYS A 113 15.32 10.04 10.69
N VAL A 114 15.24 10.01 12.01
CA VAL A 114 13.97 9.87 12.70
C VAL A 114 13.42 11.24 13.04
N ILE A 115 12.23 11.55 12.58
CA ILE A 115 11.48 12.75 12.92
C ILE A 115 10.90 12.56 14.32
N PRO A 116 11.22 13.43 15.30
CA PRO A 116 10.67 13.33 16.62
C PRO A 116 9.16 13.61 16.64
N CYS A 117 8.44 12.91 17.50
CA CYS A 117 7.02 13.10 17.71
C CYS A 117 6.76 13.82 19.04
N GLU A 118 5.64 14.52 19.13
CA GLU A 118 5.08 15.03 20.38
C GLU A 118 4.67 13.87 21.31
N LYS A 119 4.31 14.15 22.55
CA LYS A 119 3.91 13.13 23.53
C LYS A 119 2.70 12.29 23.10
N ASP A 120 1.84 12.84 22.27
CA ASP A 120 0.67 12.15 21.70
C ASP A 120 0.99 11.35 20.41
N GLY A 121 2.24 11.39 19.95
CA GLY A 121 2.72 10.68 18.78
C GLY A 121 2.62 11.47 17.47
N ARG A 122 2.13 12.71 17.47
CA ARG A 122 2.04 13.54 16.26
C ARG A 122 3.39 14.16 15.92
N ILE A 123 3.63 14.27 14.61
CA ILE A 123 4.73 15.08 14.09
C ILE A 123 4.24 16.51 13.87
N THR A 124 5.16 17.47 14.01
CA THR A 124 4.89 18.89 13.75
C THR A 124 5.68 19.38 12.56
N LEU A 125 5.23 20.48 11.95
CA LEU A 125 5.99 21.11 10.86
C LEU A 125 7.40 21.54 11.34
N ALA A 126 7.53 22.00 12.58
CA ALA A 126 8.83 22.34 13.15
C ALA A 126 9.76 21.13 13.26
N ALA A 127 9.24 19.97 13.65
CA ALA A 127 10.00 18.71 13.68
C ALA A 127 10.43 18.27 12.26
N LEU A 128 9.56 18.40 11.28
CA LEU A 128 9.87 18.12 9.88
C LEU A 128 11.00 19.05 9.36
N GLU A 129 10.85 20.36 9.55
CA GLU A 129 11.83 21.36 9.09
C GLU A 129 13.20 21.20 9.78
N SER A 130 13.22 20.79 11.04
CA SER A 130 14.49 20.53 11.75
C SER A 130 15.17 19.21 11.35
N SER A 131 14.42 18.28 10.78
CA SER A 131 14.92 16.95 10.40
C SER A 131 15.44 16.88 8.96
N VAL A 132 14.92 17.73 8.05
CA VAL A 132 15.32 17.75 6.65
C VAL A 132 16.71 18.33 6.46
N THR A 133 17.45 17.80 5.49
CA THR A 133 18.77 18.31 5.07
C THR A 133 18.86 18.32 3.55
N SER A 134 19.92 18.92 3.02
CA SER A 134 20.22 18.91 1.57
C SER A 134 20.40 17.49 0.99
N ARG A 135 20.65 16.50 1.83
CA ARG A 135 20.79 15.09 1.44
C ARG A 135 19.49 14.31 1.48
N THR A 136 18.43 14.83 2.10
CA THR A 136 17.15 14.13 2.21
C THR A 136 16.51 13.98 0.83
N ARG A 137 16.01 12.78 0.52
CA ARG A 137 15.37 12.44 -0.76
C ARG A 137 13.98 11.86 -0.62
N ALA A 138 13.67 11.25 0.51
CA ALA A 138 12.37 10.64 0.72
C ALA A 138 11.90 10.82 2.17
N ILE A 139 10.59 10.75 2.36
CA ILE A 139 9.93 10.71 3.65
C ILE A 139 8.90 9.59 3.65
N VAL A 140 8.92 8.78 4.71
CA VAL A 140 7.92 7.73 4.96
C VAL A 140 7.14 8.08 6.21
N VAL A 141 5.81 8.09 6.11
CA VAL A 141 4.92 8.41 7.23
C VAL A 141 3.78 7.42 7.31
N ASN A 142 3.62 6.77 8.47
CA ASN A 142 2.40 6.03 8.76
C ASN A 142 1.27 7.02 9.09
N HIS A 143 0.16 6.93 8.36
CA HIS A 143 -1.00 7.79 8.59
C HIS A 143 -1.62 7.59 9.97
N CYS A 144 -1.67 6.35 10.44
CA CYS A 144 -2.17 6.00 11.77
C CYS A 144 -1.26 4.98 12.44
N SER A 145 -0.81 5.27 13.66
CA SER A 145 0.06 4.37 14.41
C SER A 145 -0.70 3.14 14.93
N ASN A 146 -0.16 1.95 14.69
CA ASN A 146 -0.69 0.71 15.23
C ASN A 146 -0.51 0.56 16.76
N VAL A 147 0.31 1.41 17.38
CA VAL A 147 0.63 1.37 18.81
C VAL A 147 -0.18 2.41 19.57
N THR A 148 -0.18 3.65 19.11
CA THR A 148 -0.80 4.78 19.82
C THR A 148 -2.17 5.16 19.28
N GLY A 149 -2.51 4.74 18.02
CA GLY A 149 -3.70 5.20 17.31
C GLY A 149 -3.61 6.66 16.85
N CYS A 150 -2.46 7.30 17.03
CA CYS A 150 -2.26 8.68 16.60
C CYS A 150 -2.38 8.79 15.07
N ILE A 151 -3.13 9.79 14.61
CA ILE A 151 -3.34 10.11 13.19
C ILE A 151 -2.48 11.31 12.84
N GLN A 152 -1.68 11.20 11.77
CA GLN A 152 -0.83 12.27 11.27
C GLN A 152 -1.59 13.17 10.28
N ASP A 153 -1.23 14.45 10.23
CA ASP A 153 -1.70 15.40 9.23
C ASP A 153 -0.96 15.18 7.90
N MET A 154 -1.54 14.34 7.03
CA MET A 154 -0.92 14.01 5.75
C MET A 154 -0.94 15.16 4.75
N ASP A 155 -1.89 16.09 4.85
CA ASP A 155 -1.88 17.32 4.06
C ASP A 155 -0.66 18.20 4.41
N MET A 156 -0.29 18.29 5.69
CA MET A 156 0.92 18.99 6.14
C MET A 156 2.18 18.29 5.62
N VAL A 157 2.23 16.96 5.73
CA VAL A 157 3.37 16.16 5.26
C VAL A 157 3.56 16.29 3.76
N GLY A 158 2.48 16.21 2.99
CA GLY A 158 2.52 16.34 1.53
C GLY A 158 3.04 17.70 1.08
N ARG A 159 2.50 18.80 1.64
CA ARG A 159 3.03 20.14 1.36
C ARG A 159 4.51 20.31 1.73
N PHE A 160 4.94 19.71 2.84
CA PHE A 160 6.34 19.71 3.23
C PHE A 160 7.21 18.92 2.22
N ALA A 161 6.76 17.74 1.82
CA ALA A 161 7.48 16.90 0.85
C ALA A 161 7.61 17.63 -0.51
N GLU A 162 6.53 18.21 -1.01
CA GLU A 162 6.51 19.02 -2.24
C GLU A 162 7.50 20.18 -2.16
N LYS A 163 7.45 20.98 -1.07
CA LYS A 163 8.35 22.13 -0.84
C LYS A 163 9.82 21.76 -0.91
N HIS A 164 10.18 20.57 -0.40
CA HIS A 164 11.56 20.09 -0.33
C HIS A 164 11.95 19.12 -1.46
N GLY A 165 11.04 18.82 -2.40
CA GLY A 165 11.25 17.90 -3.52
C GLY A 165 11.52 16.46 -3.06
N LEU A 166 10.87 16.01 -1.99
CA LEU A 166 11.02 14.68 -1.42
C LEU A 166 10.01 13.70 -2.02
N ILE A 167 10.41 12.45 -2.21
CA ILE A 167 9.49 11.36 -2.49
C ILE A 167 8.68 11.07 -1.20
N PHE A 168 7.36 11.20 -1.27
CA PHE A 168 6.46 10.97 -0.16
C PHE A 168 5.80 9.60 -0.23
N ILE A 169 6.07 8.75 0.76
CA ILE A 169 5.53 7.40 0.92
C ILE A 169 4.60 7.38 2.12
N ALA A 170 3.31 7.08 1.89
CA ALA A 170 2.29 6.98 2.92
C ALA A 170 1.98 5.52 3.26
N ASP A 171 2.17 5.09 4.51
CA ASP A 171 1.68 3.80 5.01
C ASP A 171 0.29 3.98 5.62
N VAL A 172 -0.74 3.51 4.92
CA VAL A 172 -2.13 3.56 5.38
C VAL A 172 -2.64 2.22 5.90
N SER A 173 -1.75 1.32 6.29
CA SER A 173 -2.11 -0.05 6.73
C SER A 173 -3.08 -0.09 7.92
N GLN A 174 -3.13 0.95 8.75
CA GLN A 174 -4.07 1.03 9.86
C GLN A 174 -5.31 1.87 9.53
N SER A 175 -5.19 2.84 8.65
CA SER A 175 -6.22 3.84 8.38
C SER A 175 -7.10 3.50 7.18
N ALA A 176 -6.59 2.77 6.18
CA ALA A 176 -7.35 2.42 5.00
C ALA A 176 -8.62 1.64 5.36
N GLY A 177 -9.77 2.23 5.05
CA GLY A 177 -11.10 1.66 5.32
C GLY A 177 -11.77 2.12 6.62
N CYS A 178 -11.09 2.87 7.50
CA CYS A 178 -11.68 3.43 8.72
C CYS A 178 -11.41 4.93 8.92
N ILE A 179 -10.56 5.53 8.09
CA ILE A 179 -10.30 6.96 8.06
C ILE A 179 -10.31 7.39 6.58
N PRO A 180 -10.91 8.53 6.23
CA PRO A 180 -10.88 9.04 4.86
C PRO A 180 -9.44 9.23 4.38
N ILE A 181 -9.17 8.79 3.16
CA ILE A 181 -7.86 8.89 2.49
C ILE A 181 -8.05 9.54 1.14
N ASP A 182 -7.14 10.43 0.80
CA ASP A 182 -7.05 11.04 -0.53
C ASP A 182 -5.56 11.16 -0.89
N ALA A 183 -5.04 10.10 -1.53
CA ALA A 183 -3.62 9.98 -1.86
C ALA A 183 -3.15 11.10 -2.80
N GLU A 184 -3.99 11.47 -3.77
CA GLU A 184 -3.65 12.52 -4.75
C GLU A 184 -3.64 13.91 -4.11
N LYS A 185 -4.63 14.22 -3.27
CA LYS A 185 -4.66 15.48 -2.51
C LYS A 185 -3.45 15.62 -1.59
N TRP A 186 -3.00 14.52 -0.98
CA TRP A 186 -1.79 14.53 -0.16
C TRP A 186 -0.51 14.68 -0.98
N GLY A 187 -0.57 14.46 -2.29
CA GLY A 187 0.62 14.44 -3.15
C GLY A 187 1.51 13.22 -2.86
N ALA A 188 0.93 12.09 -2.43
CA ALA A 188 1.67 10.89 -2.15
C ALA A 188 2.25 10.29 -3.44
N ASP A 189 3.57 10.10 -3.47
CA ASP A 189 4.27 9.43 -4.58
C ASP A 189 4.06 7.92 -4.55
N ALA A 190 3.94 7.37 -3.34
CA ALA A 190 3.55 5.99 -3.12
C ALA A 190 2.63 5.88 -1.89
N LEU A 191 1.69 4.94 -1.95
CA LEU A 191 0.79 4.62 -0.84
C LEU A 191 0.78 3.11 -0.64
N VAL A 192 0.92 2.66 0.60
CA VAL A 192 0.99 1.24 0.96
C VAL A 192 -0.16 0.86 1.88
N PHE A 193 -0.78 -0.30 1.62
CA PHE A 193 -1.91 -0.80 2.40
C PHE A 193 -1.83 -2.31 2.65
N THR A 194 -2.60 -2.80 3.63
CA THR A 194 -2.81 -4.23 3.89
C THR A 194 -4.30 -4.58 3.85
N GLY A 195 -4.63 -5.70 3.22
CA GLY A 195 -6.03 -6.06 2.98
C GLY A 195 -6.78 -6.59 4.20
N HIS A 196 -6.08 -7.19 5.17
CA HIS A 196 -6.72 -7.96 6.24
C HIS A 196 -7.11 -7.17 7.49
N LYS A 197 -6.77 -5.88 7.55
CA LYS A 197 -7.16 -4.98 8.64
C LYS A 197 -8.48 -4.27 8.29
N SER A 198 -8.54 -2.95 8.39
CA SER A 198 -9.77 -2.20 8.18
C SER A 198 -10.32 -2.26 6.75
N LEU A 199 -9.55 -2.74 5.76
CA LEU A 199 -10.08 -3.07 4.43
C LEU A 199 -10.94 -4.36 4.40
N MET A 200 -11.10 -5.06 5.54
CA MET A 200 -11.99 -6.19 5.77
C MET A 200 -11.71 -7.46 4.94
N GLY A 201 -10.66 -7.48 4.11
CA GLY A 201 -10.21 -8.66 3.37
C GLY A 201 -9.56 -9.73 4.27
N ILE A 202 -8.97 -10.76 3.69
CA ILE A 202 -8.26 -11.83 4.41
C ILE A 202 -6.74 -11.60 4.43
N GLN A 203 -6.04 -12.35 5.30
CA GLN A 203 -4.57 -12.35 5.34
C GLN A 203 -3.99 -12.81 4.00
N GLY A 204 -2.74 -12.43 3.72
CA GLY A 204 -2.07 -12.74 2.46
C GLY A 204 -2.48 -11.80 1.32
N THR A 205 -3.01 -10.62 1.64
CA THR A 205 -3.35 -9.56 0.69
C THR A 205 -2.91 -8.21 1.21
N GLY A 206 -2.51 -7.37 0.29
CA GLY A 206 -2.15 -5.97 0.46
C GLY A 206 -1.73 -5.40 -0.88
N GLY A 207 -1.10 -4.26 -0.87
CA GLY A 207 -0.63 -3.65 -2.11
C GLY A 207 -0.05 -2.28 -1.89
N PHE A 208 0.33 -1.69 -3.00
CA PHE A 208 0.81 -0.32 -3.06
C PHE A 208 0.34 0.37 -4.34
N TYR A 209 0.26 1.67 -4.26
CA TYR A 209 0.12 2.58 -5.38
C TYR A 209 1.42 3.33 -5.59
N ILE A 210 1.77 3.60 -6.82
CA ILE A 210 2.82 4.57 -7.19
C ILE A 210 2.29 5.55 -8.22
N ARG A 211 2.57 6.84 -8.04
CA ARG A 211 2.10 7.89 -8.95
C ARG A 211 2.66 7.70 -10.37
N PRO A 212 1.97 8.23 -11.40
CA PRO A 212 2.51 8.29 -12.75
C PRO A 212 3.89 8.93 -12.79
N GLY A 213 4.81 8.32 -13.55
CA GLY A 213 6.19 8.78 -13.68
C GLY A 213 7.17 8.27 -12.61
N LEU A 214 6.70 7.79 -11.46
CA LEU A 214 7.56 7.08 -10.52
C LEU A 214 7.78 5.65 -11.01
N ARG A 215 9.05 5.23 -11.07
CA ARG A 215 9.44 3.85 -11.40
C ARG A 215 10.26 3.26 -10.27
N LEU A 216 10.04 1.97 -10.05
CA LEU A 216 10.78 1.17 -9.08
C LEU A 216 11.58 0.09 -9.80
N ILE A 217 12.66 -0.35 -9.20
CA ILE A 217 13.26 -1.64 -9.58
C ILE A 217 12.39 -2.73 -8.96
N PRO A 218 11.90 -3.71 -9.73
CA PRO A 218 11.12 -4.81 -9.19
C PRO A 218 11.89 -5.58 -8.10
N LEU A 219 11.22 -5.89 -6.99
CA LEU A 219 11.80 -6.71 -5.92
C LEU A 219 11.91 -8.18 -6.32
N LYS A 220 10.98 -8.64 -7.16
CA LYS A 220 10.87 -10.01 -7.65
C LYS A 220 10.89 -10.01 -9.16
N PHE A 221 11.46 -11.05 -9.73
CA PHE A 221 11.47 -11.29 -11.17
C PHE A 221 10.79 -12.62 -11.46
N GLY A 222 9.88 -12.64 -12.43
CA GLY A 222 9.13 -13.83 -12.82
C GLY A 222 8.21 -13.57 -14.00
N GLY A 223 7.41 -14.56 -14.36
CA GLY A 223 6.45 -14.41 -15.45
C GLY A 223 5.29 -13.50 -15.05
N THR A 224 4.95 -12.55 -15.92
CA THR A 224 3.80 -11.66 -15.77
C THR A 224 2.57 -12.18 -16.51
N GLY A 225 2.73 -13.24 -17.33
CA GLY A 225 1.66 -13.81 -18.12
C GLY A 225 1.43 -13.16 -19.48
N THR A 226 2.14 -12.06 -19.79
CA THR A 226 1.94 -11.27 -21.01
C THR A 226 2.81 -11.74 -22.18
N ASP A 227 4.10 -11.93 -22.00
CA ASP A 227 5.04 -12.36 -23.06
C ASP A 227 6.15 -13.25 -22.49
N SER A 228 5.97 -14.57 -22.60
CA SER A 228 6.93 -15.56 -22.08
C SER A 228 8.26 -15.60 -22.83
N ALA A 229 8.37 -14.98 -24.00
CA ALA A 229 9.59 -14.94 -24.81
C ALA A 229 10.55 -13.82 -24.36
N LYS A 230 10.03 -12.79 -23.69
CA LYS A 230 10.85 -11.65 -23.19
C LYS A 230 11.52 -11.99 -21.88
N LEU A 231 12.82 -11.78 -21.80
CA LEU A 231 13.62 -11.97 -20.59
C LEU A 231 13.76 -10.69 -19.74
N VAL A 232 13.37 -9.55 -20.30
CA VAL A 232 13.47 -8.23 -19.65
C VAL A 232 12.10 -7.56 -19.68
N TYR A 233 11.70 -6.97 -18.56
CA TYR A 233 10.50 -6.14 -18.52
C TYR A 233 10.72 -4.85 -19.32
N GLU A 234 9.98 -4.67 -20.40
CA GLU A 234 9.97 -3.44 -21.19
C GLU A 234 8.63 -2.74 -20.99
N ASN A 235 8.53 -1.87 -19.97
CA ASN A 235 7.30 -1.13 -19.65
C ASN A 235 6.07 -2.05 -19.44
N ASP A 236 6.27 -3.20 -18.79
CA ASP A 236 5.19 -4.10 -18.45
C ASP A 236 4.45 -3.55 -17.24
N ASP A 237 3.16 -3.29 -17.35
CA ASP A 237 2.32 -2.79 -16.27
C ASP A 237 2.25 -3.77 -15.09
N TYR A 238 2.61 -5.03 -15.30
CA TYR A 238 2.61 -6.10 -14.28
C TYR A 238 4.00 -6.43 -13.74
N GLU A 239 5.02 -5.64 -14.06
CA GLU A 239 6.42 -5.91 -13.64
C GLU A 239 6.59 -6.03 -12.11
N TYR A 240 5.67 -5.43 -11.32
CA TYR A 240 5.70 -5.50 -9.86
C TYR A 240 4.86 -6.65 -9.26
N GLU A 241 4.13 -7.39 -10.09
CA GLU A 241 3.23 -8.49 -9.70
C GLU A 241 3.57 -9.83 -10.38
N PRO A 242 4.85 -10.26 -10.44
CA PRO A 242 5.19 -11.49 -11.12
C PRO A 242 4.65 -12.73 -10.39
N GLY A 243 4.19 -13.69 -11.16
CA GLY A 243 3.71 -14.98 -10.67
C GLY A 243 2.20 -15.12 -10.69
N THR A 244 1.70 -16.16 -10.02
CA THR A 244 0.25 -16.41 -9.89
C THR A 244 -0.30 -15.61 -8.74
N HIS A 245 -1.31 -14.80 -9.02
CA HIS A 245 -1.94 -13.94 -8.03
C HIS A 245 -2.78 -14.73 -7.02
N ASN A 246 -2.89 -14.21 -5.81
CA ASN A 246 -3.79 -14.73 -4.76
C ASN A 246 -5.24 -14.34 -5.06
N LEU A 247 -5.84 -14.97 -6.05
CA LEU A 247 -7.19 -14.64 -6.52
C LEU A 247 -8.25 -14.73 -5.41
N PRO A 248 -8.28 -15.77 -4.53
CA PRO A 248 -9.21 -15.79 -3.41
C PRO A 248 -9.03 -14.61 -2.44
N GLY A 249 -7.79 -14.21 -2.20
CA GLY A 249 -7.46 -13.05 -1.36
C GLY A 249 -7.91 -11.73 -1.97
N ILE A 250 -7.67 -11.52 -3.28
CA ILE A 250 -8.10 -10.33 -4.02
C ILE A 250 -9.64 -10.27 -4.08
N THR A 251 -10.31 -11.40 -4.27
CA THR A 251 -11.78 -11.49 -4.22
C THR A 251 -12.31 -11.11 -2.84
N ALA A 252 -11.66 -11.56 -1.77
CA ALA A 252 -12.00 -11.14 -0.41
C ALA A 252 -11.81 -9.63 -0.20
N LEU A 253 -10.71 -9.08 -0.71
CA LEU A 253 -10.42 -7.65 -0.63
C LEU A 253 -11.45 -6.83 -1.41
N TYR A 254 -11.79 -7.25 -2.63
CA TYR A 254 -12.84 -6.64 -3.44
C TYR A 254 -14.17 -6.56 -2.71
N ALA A 255 -14.59 -7.66 -2.06
CA ALA A 255 -15.82 -7.70 -1.29
C ALA A 255 -15.75 -6.81 -0.03
N GLY A 256 -14.60 -6.82 0.67
CA GLY A 256 -14.38 -5.99 1.85
C GLY A 256 -14.40 -4.50 1.53
N VAL A 257 -13.70 -4.08 0.48
CA VAL A 257 -13.71 -2.68 0.01
C VAL A 257 -15.10 -2.27 -0.47
N GLY A 258 -15.83 -3.17 -1.16
CA GLY A 258 -17.22 -2.94 -1.55
C GLY A 258 -18.12 -2.66 -0.35
N PHE A 259 -18.02 -3.48 0.70
CA PHE A 259 -18.75 -3.28 1.95
C PHE A 259 -18.47 -1.91 2.57
N ILE A 260 -17.20 -1.47 2.57
CA ILE A 260 -16.80 -0.16 3.11
C ILE A 260 -17.41 0.98 2.28
N LEU A 261 -17.32 0.90 0.95
CA LEU A 261 -17.86 1.92 0.05
C LEU A 261 -19.40 2.04 0.15
N GLU A 262 -20.10 0.95 0.40
CA GLU A 262 -21.57 0.93 0.59
C GLU A 262 -21.98 1.43 1.98
N THR A 263 -21.20 1.08 3.02
CA THR A 263 -21.50 1.46 4.42
C THR A 263 -21.09 2.92 4.69
N GLY A 264 -20.03 3.38 4.04
CA GLY A 264 -19.35 4.66 4.31
C GLY A 264 -18.28 4.53 5.39
N VAL A 265 -17.10 5.09 5.11
CA VAL A 265 -15.92 5.07 6.02
C VAL A 265 -16.26 5.67 7.39
N GLU A 266 -17.11 6.70 7.41
CA GLU A 266 -17.55 7.39 8.64
C GLU A 266 -18.42 6.51 9.56
N THR A 267 -18.94 5.40 9.05
CA THR A 267 -19.84 4.49 9.78
C THR A 267 -19.09 3.29 10.35
N ILE A 268 -17.90 2.97 9.82
CA ILE A 268 -17.06 1.86 10.23
C ILE A 268 -16.19 2.23 11.44
#